data_e38dd1f08ac65a0358530f8fc3bfad7e
#
_entry.id   e38dd1f08ac65a0358530f8fc3bfad7e
#
_cell.length_a   1.000
_cell.length_b   1.000
_cell.length_c   1.000
_cell.angle_alpha   90.00
_cell.angle_beta   90.00
_cell.angle_gamma   90.00
#
_symmetry.space_group_name_H-M   'P 1'
#
loop_
_entity.id
_entity.type
_entity.pdbx_description
1 polymer ?
#
loop_
_entity_poly.entity_id
_entity_poly.type
_entity_poly.pdbx_seq_one_letter_code
_entity_poly.pdbx_strand_id
1 'polypeptide(L)'
;VPPCALALLRARWRERWRERCRGPAGNVVTRHGVSALPVQTVASADRVDRRIFGIENEYGVTCTFKGARRLSPDEVARYLFRRVVSWGRSTNVFLRNGARLYLDVGSHPEYATPECDALTPLVTHDKAGERILEGLVADAEKRLHDEGIAGDIYLFKNNTDSAGNSYGCHENYLVGRHGEFSRLADVLIPFLVTRQIICGAGKVLLTPRGAVYCVSQRAEHIWEGVSSATTRSRPIINTRDEPHADAERFRRLHVIVGDSNMSETTTLLKIGTTDLVLRMIEAGVVMRDLTLEHS
;
A
#
# COMPACT_ATOMS: atom_id res chain seq x y z
N VAL A 1 14.89 16.40 21.76
CA VAL A 1 13.64 16.59 22.52
C VAL A 1 13.53 15.43 23.50
N PRO A 2 13.42 15.67 24.81
CA PRO A 2 13.43 14.58 25.79
C PRO A 2 12.15 13.73 25.72
N PRO A 3 12.24 12.42 26.03
CA PRO A 3 11.12 11.47 25.87
C PRO A 3 9.89 11.71 26.74
N CYS A 4 9.95 12.61 27.70
CA CYS A 4 8.82 12.97 28.57
C CYS A 4 7.71 13.83 27.89
N ALA A 5 8.03 14.57 26.84
CA ALA A 5 7.04 15.47 26.22
C ALA A 5 6.01 14.72 25.36
N LEU A 6 6.40 13.60 24.74
CA LEU A 6 5.48 12.77 23.92
C LEU A 6 4.50 11.95 24.77
N ALA A 7 4.89 11.53 25.96
CA ALA A 7 4.01 10.81 26.89
C ALA A 7 2.89 11.70 27.44
N LEU A 8 3.20 12.96 27.78
CA LEU A 8 2.23 13.93 28.25
C LEU A 8 1.24 14.40 27.18
N LEU A 9 1.66 14.48 25.92
CA LEU A 9 0.76 14.79 24.80
C LEU A 9 -0.22 13.65 24.51
N ARG A 10 0.20 12.38 24.63
CA ARG A 10 -0.68 11.19 24.46
C ARG A 10 -1.71 11.07 25.61
N ALA A 11 -1.34 11.42 26.85
CA ALA A 11 -2.26 11.38 27.98
C ALA A 11 -3.34 12.47 27.85
N ARG A 12 -2.97 13.70 27.55
CA ARG A 12 -3.92 14.82 27.34
C ARG A 12 -4.86 14.63 26.14
N TRP A 13 -4.42 13.88 25.10
CA TRP A 13 -5.27 13.58 23.95
C TRP A 13 -6.35 12.55 24.28
N ARG A 14 -6.01 11.52 25.08
CA ARG A 14 -6.95 10.49 25.54
C ARG A 14 -8.01 11.04 26.50
N GLU A 15 -7.67 11.99 27.37
CA GLU A 15 -8.63 12.63 28.27
C GLU A 15 -9.61 13.52 27.50
N ARG A 16 -9.14 14.37 26.60
CA ARG A 16 -10.01 15.23 25.76
C ARG A 16 -10.94 14.42 24.84
N TRP A 17 -10.54 13.24 24.43
CA TRP A 17 -11.39 12.37 23.60
C TRP A 17 -12.51 11.73 24.44
N ARG A 18 -12.20 11.30 25.66
CA ARG A 18 -13.20 10.77 26.60
C ARG A 18 -14.23 11.79 27.07
N GLU A 19 -13.84 13.05 27.21
CA GLU A 19 -14.78 14.13 27.60
C GLU A 19 -15.71 14.51 26.44
N ARG A 20 -15.28 14.48 25.19
CA ARG A 20 -16.16 14.74 24.04
C ARG A 20 -17.15 13.61 23.73
N CYS A 21 -16.90 12.41 24.18
CA CYS A 21 -17.81 11.27 24.00
C CYS A 21 -18.87 11.14 25.10
N ARG A 22 -18.84 11.98 26.14
CA ARG A 22 -19.89 12.07 27.14
C ARG A 22 -20.83 13.22 26.80
N GLY A 23 -21.75 12.99 25.86
CA GLY A 23 -22.90 13.84 25.68
C GLY A 23 -23.91 13.62 26.81
N PRO A 24 -24.72 14.64 27.20
CA PRO A 24 -25.74 14.48 28.22
C PRO A 24 -26.79 13.48 27.76
N ALA A 25 -27.16 12.59 28.66
CA ALA A 25 -28.22 11.63 28.46
C ALA A 25 -29.57 12.34 28.18
N GLY A 26 -30.23 11.91 27.12
CA GLY A 26 -31.63 12.18 26.87
C GLY A 26 -31.92 12.96 25.61
N ASN A 27 -32.11 12.24 24.52
CA ASN A 27 -33.23 12.41 23.59
C ASN A 27 -33.16 11.30 22.52
N VAL A 28 -34.11 10.39 22.61
CA VAL A 28 -34.39 9.36 21.60
C VAL A 28 -34.98 10.07 20.37
N VAL A 29 -34.21 10.24 19.34
CA VAL A 29 -34.72 10.64 18.02
C VAL A 29 -35.36 9.42 17.37
N THR A 30 -36.68 9.41 17.29
CA THR A 30 -37.46 8.42 16.56
C THR A 30 -37.07 8.40 15.09
N ARG A 31 -36.60 7.25 14.62
CA ARG A 31 -36.26 6.99 13.25
C ARG A 31 -37.48 7.11 12.34
N HIS A 32 -37.46 8.05 11.39
CA HIS A 32 -38.30 7.94 10.21
C HIS A 32 -37.85 6.73 9.41
N GLY A 33 -38.81 5.84 9.12
CA GLY A 33 -38.57 4.58 8.45
C GLY A 33 -37.92 4.76 7.06
N VAL A 34 -36.69 4.34 6.95
CA VAL A 34 -36.11 3.99 5.66
C VAL A 34 -36.60 2.58 5.37
N SER A 35 -37.52 2.46 4.43
CA SER A 35 -37.96 1.17 3.89
C SER A 35 -36.72 0.46 3.33
N ALA A 36 -36.32 -0.62 3.98
CA ALA A 36 -35.26 -1.48 3.48
C ALA A 36 -35.77 -2.13 2.18
N LEU A 37 -35.18 -1.76 1.06
CA LEU A 37 -35.38 -2.49 -0.19
C LEU A 37 -34.90 -3.95 0.04
N PRO A 38 -35.60 -4.94 -0.49
CA PRO A 38 -35.21 -6.34 -0.33
C PRO A 38 -33.81 -6.51 -0.95
N VAL A 39 -32.83 -6.88 -0.12
CA VAL A 39 -31.53 -7.36 -0.57
C VAL A 39 -31.78 -8.64 -1.33
N GLN A 40 -31.64 -8.63 -2.64
CA GLN A 40 -31.60 -9.86 -3.43
C GLN A 40 -30.34 -10.60 -2.99
N THR A 41 -30.53 -11.72 -2.25
CA THR A 41 -29.45 -12.62 -1.89
C THR A 41 -28.94 -13.29 -3.17
N VAL A 42 -27.79 -12.82 -3.66
CA VAL A 42 -27.00 -13.54 -4.66
C VAL A 42 -26.62 -14.89 -4.06
N ALA A 43 -26.76 -15.97 -4.83
CA ALA A 43 -26.52 -17.33 -4.39
C ALA A 43 -25.14 -17.46 -3.71
N SER A 44 -25.08 -18.12 -2.56
CA SER A 44 -23.92 -18.16 -1.65
C SER A 44 -22.66 -18.85 -2.19
N ALA A 45 -22.75 -19.51 -3.36
CA ALA A 45 -21.63 -20.26 -3.96
C ALA A 45 -20.48 -19.36 -4.48
N ASP A 46 -20.72 -18.08 -4.64
CA ASP A 46 -19.86 -17.15 -5.40
C ASP A 46 -19.21 -16.07 -4.52
N ARG A 47 -19.49 -16.11 -3.23
CA ARG A 47 -18.98 -15.15 -2.26
C ARG A 47 -17.59 -15.54 -1.78
N VAL A 48 -16.64 -14.63 -1.88
CA VAL A 48 -15.31 -14.83 -1.28
C VAL A 48 -15.41 -14.58 0.23
N ASP A 49 -15.83 -15.60 0.99
CA ASP A 49 -15.99 -15.51 2.44
C ASP A 49 -14.66 -15.21 3.14
N ARG A 50 -13.56 -15.72 2.60
CA ARG A 50 -12.19 -15.54 3.10
C ARG A 50 -11.33 -14.97 1.98
N ARG A 51 -11.26 -13.64 1.89
CA ARG A 51 -10.44 -12.96 0.87
C ARG A 51 -8.97 -13.08 1.20
N ILE A 52 -8.19 -13.49 0.21
CA ILE A 52 -6.73 -13.38 0.24
C ILE A 52 -6.33 -12.01 -0.30
N PHE A 53 -5.39 -11.36 0.37
CA PHE A 53 -4.81 -10.10 -0.05
C PHE A 53 -3.33 -9.98 0.34
N GLY A 54 -2.61 -9.07 -0.29
CA GLY A 54 -1.20 -8.77 -0.05
C GLY A 54 -0.80 -7.38 -0.49
N ILE A 55 0.36 -6.93 -0.03
CA ILE A 55 0.97 -5.65 -0.39
C ILE A 55 2.36 -5.89 -0.94
N GLU A 56 2.73 -5.13 -1.97
CA GLU A 56 4.07 -5.03 -2.52
C GLU A 56 4.57 -3.60 -2.28
N ASN A 57 5.74 -3.45 -1.67
CA ASN A 57 6.37 -2.15 -1.46
C ASN A 57 7.76 -2.12 -2.07
N GLU A 58 8.00 -1.13 -2.93
CA GLU A 58 9.32 -0.77 -3.43
C GLU A 58 10.01 0.19 -2.45
N TYR A 59 11.33 0.08 -2.37
CA TYR A 59 12.16 0.92 -1.52
C TYR A 59 13.22 1.65 -2.34
N GLY A 60 13.47 2.91 -1.98
CA GLY A 60 14.61 3.66 -2.50
C GLY A 60 15.87 3.35 -1.69
N VAL A 61 17.02 3.33 -2.36
CA VAL A 61 18.31 3.13 -1.71
C VAL A 61 19.32 4.18 -2.16
N THR A 62 20.19 4.59 -1.27
CA THR A 62 21.35 5.43 -1.59
C THR A 62 22.49 5.13 -0.64
N CYS A 63 23.71 5.42 -1.09
CA CYS A 63 24.89 5.41 -0.24
C CYS A 63 25.57 6.76 -0.32
N THR A 64 25.86 7.36 0.86
CA THR A 64 26.53 8.67 0.93
C THR A 64 27.79 8.62 1.79
N PHE A 65 28.73 9.50 1.49
CA PHE A 65 29.91 9.75 2.29
C PHE A 65 30.19 11.24 2.33
N LYS A 66 30.30 11.83 3.51
CA LYS A 66 30.49 13.28 3.71
C LYS A 66 29.48 14.14 2.95
N GLY A 67 28.21 13.72 2.94
CA GLY A 67 27.12 14.43 2.29
C GLY A 67 27.03 14.30 0.75
N ALA A 68 27.95 13.58 0.12
CA ALA A 68 27.92 13.31 -1.31
C ALA A 68 27.57 11.84 -1.60
N ARG A 69 26.91 11.58 -2.74
CA ARG A 69 26.63 10.22 -3.20
C ARG A 69 27.97 9.46 -3.39
N ARG A 70 28.07 8.29 -2.76
CA ARG A 70 29.26 7.42 -2.82
C ARG A 70 29.13 6.30 -3.83
N LEU A 71 27.95 5.66 -3.88
CA LEU A 71 27.59 4.57 -4.80
C LEU A 71 26.29 4.90 -5.51
N SER A 72 26.12 4.38 -6.71
CA SER A 72 24.86 4.40 -7.43
C SER A 72 23.82 3.50 -6.76
N PRO A 73 22.51 3.71 -6.97
CA PRO A 73 21.48 2.80 -6.47
C PRO A 73 21.68 1.35 -6.90
N ASP A 74 22.13 1.11 -8.13
CA ASP A 74 22.43 -0.23 -8.64
C ASP A 74 23.58 -0.92 -7.88
N GLU A 75 24.61 -0.17 -7.52
CA GLU A 75 25.71 -0.69 -6.70
C GLU A 75 25.24 -1.02 -5.30
N VAL A 76 24.46 -0.12 -4.68
CA VAL A 76 23.86 -0.36 -3.36
C VAL A 76 22.97 -1.59 -3.39
N ALA A 77 22.08 -1.72 -4.37
CA ALA A 77 21.20 -2.87 -4.53
C ALA A 77 21.99 -4.18 -4.65
N ARG A 78 23.12 -4.17 -5.40
CA ARG A 78 24.01 -5.34 -5.46
C ARG A 78 24.62 -5.70 -4.10
N TYR A 79 25.02 -4.74 -3.28
CA TYR A 79 25.51 -4.99 -1.92
C TYR A 79 24.41 -5.58 -1.02
N LEU A 80 23.20 -5.00 -1.03
CA LEU A 80 22.06 -5.52 -0.27
C LEU A 80 21.75 -6.98 -0.65
N PHE A 81 21.69 -7.26 -1.96
CA PHE A 81 21.24 -8.56 -2.46
C PHE A 81 22.32 -9.63 -2.52
N ARG A 82 23.58 -9.34 -2.22
CA ARG A 82 24.64 -10.38 -2.12
C ARG A 82 24.23 -11.53 -1.18
N ARG A 83 23.64 -11.22 -0.03
CA ARG A 83 23.15 -12.23 0.92
C ARG A 83 21.93 -12.97 0.37
N VAL A 84 21.00 -12.25 -0.26
CA VAL A 84 19.80 -12.83 -0.88
C VAL A 84 20.19 -13.82 -1.98
N VAL A 85 21.10 -13.43 -2.86
CA VAL A 85 21.63 -14.31 -3.91
C VAL A 85 22.31 -15.55 -3.32
N SER A 86 23.00 -15.42 -2.19
CA SER A 86 23.61 -16.58 -1.52
C SER A 86 22.57 -17.57 -1.00
N TRP A 87 21.37 -17.12 -0.64
CA TRP A 87 20.27 -18.00 -0.18
C TRP A 87 19.60 -18.77 -1.31
N GLY A 88 19.26 -18.06 -2.41
CA GLY A 88 18.43 -18.60 -3.47
C GLY A 88 19.08 -18.64 -4.84
N ARG A 89 20.34 -18.22 -5.00
CA ARG A 89 21.06 -18.05 -6.27
C ARG A 89 20.32 -17.15 -7.28
N SER A 90 19.48 -16.25 -6.77
CA SER A 90 18.65 -15.34 -7.52
C SER A 90 18.44 -14.04 -6.75
N THR A 91 18.14 -12.95 -7.45
CA THR A 91 17.65 -11.69 -6.87
C THR A 91 16.14 -11.71 -6.60
N ASN A 92 15.52 -12.88 -6.68
CA ASN A 92 14.10 -13.09 -6.50
C ASN A 92 13.89 -14.37 -5.71
N VAL A 93 13.57 -14.25 -4.42
CA VAL A 93 13.49 -15.37 -3.49
C VAL A 93 12.22 -15.31 -2.65
N PHE A 94 11.66 -16.48 -2.35
CA PHE A 94 10.65 -16.64 -1.31
C PHE A 94 11.34 -16.82 0.04
N LEU A 95 10.85 -16.10 1.03
CA LEU A 95 11.31 -16.16 2.41
C LEU A 95 10.55 -17.25 3.21
N ARG A 96 11.06 -17.60 4.39
CA ARG A 96 10.45 -18.63 5.25
C ARG A 96 9.02 -18.29 5.70
N ASN A 97 8.68 -17.01 5.77
CA ASN A 97 7.33 -16.54 6.10
C ASN A 97 6.37 -16.52 4.90
N GLY A 98 6.79 -17.00 3.72
CA GLY A 98 6.00 -16.97 2.49
C GLY A 98 6.07 -15.64 1.72
N ALA A 99 6.72 -14.62 2.28
CA ALA A 99 6.94 -13.34 1.59
C ALA A 99 7.95 -13.51 0.44
N ARG A 100 7.91 -12.57 -0.49
CA ARG A 100 8.85 -12.52 -1.62
C ARG A 100 9.71 -11.27 -1.52
N LEU A 101 11.01 -11.44 -1.71
CA LEU A 101 11.99 -10.36 -1.77
C LEU A 101 12.68 -10.39 -3.12
N TYR A 102 12.71 -9.26 -3.83
CA TYR A 102 13.28 -9.18 -5.17
C TYR A 102 13.76 -7.76 -5.51
N LEU A 103 14.52 -7.65 -6.62
CA LEU A 103 14.84 -6.38 -7.24
C LEU A 103 13.90 -6.15 -8.41
N ASP A 104 13.16 -5.05 -8.34
CA ASP A 104 12.32 -4.58 -9.44
C ASP A 104 13.12 -3.68 -10.39
N VAL A 105 12.46 -3.23 -11.45
CA VAL A 105 13.02 -2.34 -12.48
C VAL A 105 13.57 -1.06 -11.82
N GLY A 106 14.79 -0.69 -12.17
CA GLY A 106 15.49 0.43 -11.55
C GLY A 106 16.29 0.05 -10.31
N SER A 107 16.49 -1.25 -10.07
CA SER A 107 17.21 -1.79 -8.90
C SER A 107 16.58 -1.42 -7.57
N HIS A 108 15.25 -1.28 -7.55
CA HIS A 108 14.49 -1.04 -6.33
C HIS A 108 14.34 -2.35 -5.56
N PRO A 109 14.82 -2.45 -4.30
CA PRO A 109 14.43 -3.53 -3.42
C PRO A 109 12.92 -3.53 -3.23
N GLU A 110 12.28 -4.67 -3.48
CA GLU A 110 10.85 -4.82 -3.32
C GLU A 110 10.53 -6.00 -2.41
N TYR A 111 9.62 -5.76 -1.49
CA TYR A 111 9.10 -6.77 -0.58
C TYR A 111 7.60 -6.93 -0.80
N ALA A 112 7.20 -8.14 -1.19
CA ALA A 112 5.80 -8.56 -1.24
C ALA A 112 5.48 -9.40 0.00
N THR A 113 4.41 -9.05 0.71
CA THR A 113 3.93 -9.84 1.85
C THR A 113 3.55 -11.25 1.42
N PRO A 114 3.52 -12.24 2.33
CA PRO A 114 2.84 -13.49 2.05
C PRO A 114 1.35 -13.24 1.82
N GLU A 115 0.69 -14.24 1.29
CA GLU A 115 -0.77 -14.28 1.17
C GLU A 115 -1.40 -14.21 2.55
N CYS A 116 -2.21 -13.18 2.78
CA CYS A 116 -2.87 -12.95 4.06
C CYS A 116 -4.38 -12.96 3.88
N ASP A 117 -5.10 -13.46 4.88
CA ASP A 117 -6.56 -13.50 4.92
C ASP A 117 -7.16 -12.68 6.06
N ALA A 118 -6.28 -11.96 6.78
CA ALA A 118 -6.65 -11.05 7.86
C ALA A 118 -5.73 -9.82 7.88
N LEU A 119 -6.26 -8.69 8.33
CA LEU A 119 -5.57 -7.40 8.31
C LEU A 119 -4.37 -7.33 9.27
N THR A 120 -4.50 -7.90 10.47
CA THR A 120 -3.39 -7.89 11.44
C THR A 120 -2.17 -8.66 10.95
N PRO A 121 -2.28 -9.91 10.44
CA PRO A 121 -1.16 -10.59 9.80
C PRO A 121 -0.56 -9.79 8.65
N LEU A 122 -1.38 -9.18 7.77
CA LEU A 122 -0.88 -8.38 6.66
C LEU A 122 0.02 -7.23 7.14
N VAL A 123 -0.46 -6.42 8.09
CA VAL A 123 0.29 -5.29 8.65
C VAL A 123 1.55 -5.78 9.35
N THR A 124 1.47 -6.90 10.06
CA THR A 124 2.63 -7.53 10.71
C THR A 124 3.68 -7.94 9.68
N HIS A 125 3.27 -8.53 8.55
CA HIS A 125 4.20 -8.93 7.49
C HIS A 125 4.77 -7.74 6.73
N ASP A 126 4.02 -6.66 6.52
CA ASP A 126 4.55 -5.40 5.95
C ASP A 126 5.69 -4.87 6.84
N LYS A 127 5.46 -4.81 8.16
CA LYS A 127 6.51 -4.37 9.12
C LYS A 127 7.67 -5.35 9.26
N ALA A 128 7.42 -6.65 9.12
CA ALA A 128 8.49 -7.64 9.08
C ALA A 128 9.40 -7.45 7.85
N GLY A 129 8.82 -7.05 6.70
CA GLY A 129 9.59 -6.69 5.51
C GLY A 129 10.56 -5.53 5.75
N GLU A 130 10.10 -4.47 6.41
CA GLU A 130 10.97 -3.35 6.80
C GLU A 130 12.16 -3.84 7.64
N ARG A 131 11.92 -4.68 8.65
CA ARG A 131 12.98 -5.24 9.51
C ARG A 131 13.96 -6.16 8.78
N ILE A 132 13.47 -6.94 7.83
CA ILE A 132 14.32 -7.79 6.98
C ILE A 132 15.25 -6.92 6.13
N LEU A 133 14.72 -5.86 5.51
CA LEU A 133 15.50 -4.94 4.70
C LEU A 133 16.51 -4.14 5.54
N GLU A 134 16.13 -3.67 6.73
CA GLU A 134 17.07 -3.04 7.68
C GLU A 134 18.27 -3.98 8.00
N GLY A 135 17.99 -5.26 8.23
CA GLY A 135 19.04 -6.26 8.45
C GLY A 135 19.95 -6.44 7.24
N LEU A 136 19.41 -6.39 6.02
CA LEU A 136 20.22 -6.44 4.80
C LEU A 136 21.08 -5.19 4.60
N VAL A 137 20.57 -4.02 4.99
CA VAL A 137 21.35 -2.76 4.98
C VAL A 137 22.54 -2.87 5.92
N ALA A 138 22.32 -3.28 7.18
CA ALA A 138 23.40 -3.44 8.16
C ALA A 138 24.49 -4.43 7.66
N ASP A 139 24.08 -5.56 7.09
CA ASP A 139 25.01 -6.53 6.49
C ASP A 139 25.75 -5.97 5.28
N ALA A 140 25.10 -5.13 4.48
CA ALA A 140 25.69 -4.50 3.30
C ALA A 140 26.72 -3.43 3.70
N GLU A 141 26.41 -2.59 4.68
CA GLU A 141 27.32 -1.57 5.21
C GLU A 141 28.59 -2.22 5.80
N LYS A 142 28.41 -3.29 6.60
CA LYS A 142 29.56 -4.01 7.13
C LYS A 142 30.50 -4.49 6.01
N ARG A 143 29.97 -5.11 4.95
CA ARG A 143 30.77 -5.56 3.82
C ARG A 143 31.44 -4.42 3.07
N LEU A 144 30.75 -3.31 2.93
CA LEU A 144 31.26 -2.11 2.28
C LEU A 144 32.52 -1.60 3.03
N HIS A 145 32.43 -1.54 4.36
CA HIS A 145 33.55 -1.16 5.22
C HIS A 145 34.67 -2.20 5.21
N ASP A 146 34.37 -3.49 5.24
CA ASP A 146 35.35 -4.59 5.14
C ASP A 146 36.11 -4.53 3.79
N GLU A 147 35.50 -4.03 2.73
CA GLU A 147 36.10 -3.80 1.40
C GLU A 147 36.84 -2.43 1.33
N GLY A 148 36.92 -1.68 2.42
CA GLY A 148 37.62 -0.39 2.50
C GLY A 148 36.84 0.78 1.87
N ILE A 149 35.55 0.62 1.59
CA ILE A 149 34.70 1.65 1.03
C ILE A 149 33.96 2.35 2.19
N ALA A 150 34.28 3.62 2.41
CA ALA A 150 33.58 4.44 3.39
C ALA A 150 32.23 4.92 2.83
N GLY A 151 31.19 4.87 3.66
CA GLY A 151 29.84 5.34 3.31
C GLY A 151 28.77 4.68 4.15
N ASP A 152 27.64 5.38 4.26
CA ASP A 152 26.44 4.93 4.96
C ASP A 152 25.33 4.65 3.95
N ILE A 153 24.63 3.52 4.10
CA ILE A 153 23.52 3.11 3.24
C ILE A 153 22.21 3.56 3.87
N TYR A 154 21.39 4.24 3.11
CA TYR A 154 20.05 4.65 3.51
C TYR A 154 19.01 3.88 2.69
N LEU A 155 18.00 3.40 3.39
CA LEU A 155 16.82 2.75 2.84
C LEU A 155 15.59 3.63 3.09
N PHE A 156 14.81 3.88 2.05
CA PHE A 156 13.63 4.74 2.11
C PHE A 156 12.38 3.97 1.70
N LYS A 157 11.38 3.97 2.55
CA LYS A 157 10.00 3.60 2.18
C LYS A 157 9.29 4.88 1.74
N ASN A 158 9.65 5.36 0.55
CA ASN A 158 9.13 6.59 -0.03
C ASN A 158 8.20 6.31 -1.21
N ASN A 159 7.42 7.31 -1.62
CA ASN A 159 6.52 7.22 -2.76
C ASN A 159 7.10 7.91 -4.00
N THR A 160 7.85 8.98 -3.79
CA THR A 160 8.55 9.72 -4.85
C THR A 160 9.89 10.22 -4.34
N ASP A 161 10.88 10.31 -5.21
CA ASP A 161 12.17 10.92 -4.90
C ASP A 161 12.27 12.38 -5.41
N SER A 162 13.42 13.02 -5.15
CA SER A 162 13.68 14.39 -5.58
C SER A 162 13.87 14.55 -7.10
N ALA A 163 14.09 13.45 -7.82
CA ALA A 163 14.20 13.43 -9.28
C ALA A 163 12.84 13.19 -9.96
N GLY A 164 11.77 12.96 -9.18
CA GLY A 164 10.42 12.71 -9.68
C GLY A 164 10.18 11.24 -10.04
N ASN A 165 11.05 10.30 -9.64
CA ASN A 165 10.76 8.88 -9.80
C ASN A 165 9.73 8.45 -8.78
N SER A 166 8.79 7.60 -9.19
CA SER A 166 7.77 7.03 -8.31
C SER A 166 8.12 5.59 -7.94
N TYR A 167 7.95 5.27 -6.66
CA TYR A 167 8.15 3.93 -6.10
C TYR A 167 6.80 3.25 -5.89
N GLY A 168 6.71 1.97 -6.26
CA GLY A 168 5.47 1.21 -6.20
C GLY A 168 5.01 0.93 -4.77
N CYS A 169 3.69 1.00 -4.58
CA CYS A 169 2.98 0.39 -3.47
C CYS A 169 1.74 -0.26 -4.04
N HIS A 170 1.83 -1.55 -4.33
CA HIS A 170 0.76 -2.29 -4.98
C HIS A 170 -0.03 -3.11 -3.99
N GLU A 171 -1.32 -3.22 -4.26
CA GLU A 171 -2.23 -4.00 -3.45
C GLU A 171 -2.80 -5.12 -4.32
N ASN A 172 -2.85 -6.32 -3.79
CA ASN A 172 -3.40 -7.48 -4.48
C ASN A 172 -4.58 -8.03 -3.68
N TYR A 173 -5.69 -8.29 -4.36
CA TYR A 173 -6.88 -8.89 -3.78
C TYR A 173 -7.38 -10.02 -4.66
N LEU A 174 -7.66 -11.17 -4.06
CA LEU A 174 -8.33 -12.25 -4.74
C LEU A 174 -9.83 -11.92 -4.83
N VAL A 175 -10.37 -11.84 -6.04
CA VAL A 175 -11.79 -11.56 -6.28
C VAL A 175 -12.40 -12.65 -7.16
N GLY A 176 -13.70 -12.93 -6.98
CA GLY A 176 -14.43 -13.87 -7.82
C GLY A 176 -14.58 -13.34 -9.26
N ARG A 177 -14.72 -14.27 -10.23
CA ARG A 177 -14.95 -13.90 -11.65
C ARG A 177 -16.44 -13.69 -11.97
N HIS A 178 -17.27 -13.58 -10.97
CA HIS A 178 -18.70 -13.39 -11.15
C HIS A 178 -19.00 -11.93 -11.54
N GLY A 179 -19.70 -11.76 -12.64
CA GLY A 179 -20.03 -10.46 -13.19
C GLY A 179 -18.95 -9.85 -14.10
N GLU A 180 -19.30 -8.74 -14.73
CA GLU A 180 -18.43 -8.01 -15.63
C GLU A 180 -17.39 -7.22 -14.84
N PHE A 181 -16.13 -7.34 -15.23
CA PHE A 181 -15.02 -6.60 -14.61
C PHE A 181 -15.20 -5.07 -14.76
N SER A 182 -15.78 -4.61 -15.86
CA SER A 182 -16.12 -3.19 -16.08
C SER A 182 -16.97 -2.64 -14.95
N ARG A 183 -18.03 -3.35 -14.56
CA ARG A 183 -18.92 -2.96 -13.47
C ARG A 183 -18.22 -2.89 -12.11
N LEU A 184 -17.29 -3.82 -11.84
CA LEU A 184 -16.46 -3.74 -10.64
C LEU A 184 -15.57 -2.50 -10.67
N ALA A 185 -14.95 -2.22 -11.81
CA ALA A 185 -14.08 -1.06 -11.99
C ALA A 185 -14.85 0.27 -11.83
N ASP A 186 -16.03 0.39 -12.37
CA ASP A 186 -16.89 1.60 -12.31
C ASP A 186 -17.22 1.99 -10.85
N VAL A 187 -17.41 1.02 -9.97
CA VAL A 187 -17.67 1.28 -8.55
C VAL A 187 -16.37 1.49 -7.79
N LEU A 188 -15.32 0.72 -8.11
CA LEU A 188 -14.10 0.70 -7.34
C LEU A 188 -13.20 1.92 -7.61
N ILE A 189 -13.14 2.40 -8.85
CA ILE A 189 -12.27 3.54 -9.22
C ILE A 189 -12.61 4.80 -8.43
N PRO A 190 -13.87 5.27 -8.35
CA PRO A 190 -14.22 6.43 -7.53
C PRO A 190 -13.83 6.28 -6.06
N PHE A 191 -14.01 5.08 -5.50
CA PHE A 191 -13.56 4.77 -4.15
C PHE A 191 -12.03 4.85 -4.04
N LEU A 192 -11.27 4.24 -4.96
CA LEU A 192 -9.81 4.24 -4.92
C LEU A 192 -9.21 5.65 -5.05
N VAL A 193 -9.85 6.53 -5.83
CA VAL A 193 -9.46 7.95 -5.93
C VAL A 193 -9.76 8.68 -4.63
N THR A 194 -10.98 8.61 -4.11
CA THR A 194 -11.39 9.34 -2.90
C THR A 194 -10.75 8.79 -1.64
N ARG A 195 -10.39 7.51 -1.60
CA ARG A 195 -9.66 6.86 -0.51
C ARG A 195 -8.33 7.55 -0.17
N GLN A 196 -7.70 8.23 -1.13
CA GLN A 196 -6.45 8.96 -0.91
C GLN A 196 -6.59 10.06 0.15
N ILE A 197 -7.78 10.57 0.38
CA ILE A 197 -8.06 11.57 1.44
C ILE A 197 -7.72 11.01 2.84
N ILE A 198 -7.91 9.71 3.05
CA ILE A 198 -7.70 9.04 4.36
C ILE A 198 -6.41 8.23 4.43
N CYS A 199 -5.87 7.77 3.31
CA CYS A 199 -4.69 6.90 3.27
C CYS A 199 -3.56 7.39 2.36
N GLY A 200 -3.67 8.58 1.76
CA GLY A 200 -2.56 9.22 1.08
C GLY A 200 -1.44 9.61 2.06
N ALA A 201 -0.19 9.55 1.61
CA ALA A 201 0.98 9.85 2.43
C ALA A 201 1.26 11.35 2.59
N GLY A 202 0.62 12.17 1.76
CA GLY A 202 0.80 13.63 1.76
C GLY A 202 2.15 14.07 1.17
N LYS A 203 2.15 15.21 0.48
CA LYS A 203 3.35 15.79 -0.14
C LYS A 203 3.21 17.29 -0.25
N VAL A 204 4.29 18.02 0.02
CA VAL A 204 4.41 19.43 -0.33
C VAL A 204 5.17 19.54 -1.64
N LEU A 205 4.50 20.04 -2.66
CA LEU A 205 5.08 20.32 -3.97
C LEU A 205 5.50 21.80 -4.05
N LEU A 206 6.72 22.04 -4.48
CA LEU A 206 7.17 23.37 -4.84
C LEU A 206 6.86 23.62 -6.32
N THR A 207 5.99 24.57 -6.58
CA THR A 207 5.61 24.98 -7.95
C THR A 207 6.09 26.40 -8.21
N PRO A 208 6.15 26.86 -9.48
CA PRO A 208 6.45 28.26 -9.78
C PRO A 208 5.49 29.27 -9.13
N ARG A 209 4.31 28.82 -8.71
CA ARG A 209 3.28 29.63 -8.03
C ARG A 209 3.33 29.56 -6.51
N GLY A 210 4.28 28.80 -5.94
CA GLY A 210 4.43 28.58 -4.50
C GLY A 210 4.28 27.12 -4.09
N ALA A 211 4.24 26.89 -2.79
CA ALA A 211 4.07 25.55 -2.22
C ALA A 211 2.60 25.11 -2.25
N VAL A 212 2.35 23.88 -2.70
CA VAL A 212 1.02 23.25 -2.75
C VAL A 212 1.07 21.94 -1.97
N TYR A 213 0.06 21.68 -1.14
CA TYR A 213 -0.09 20.39 -0.47
C TYR A 213 -0.94 19.45 -1.31
N CYS A 214 -0.44 18.23 -1.53
CA CYS A 214 -1.14 17.13 -2.18
C CYS A 214 -1.40 16.02 -1.16
N VAL A 215 -2.60 15.45 -1.14
CA VAL A 215 -2.97 14.35 -0.21
C VAL A 215 -2.27 13.04 -0.55
N SER A 216 -1.99 12.79 -1.83
CA SER A 216 -1.26 11.62 -2.31
C SER A 216 0.04 12.04 -2.97
N GLN A 217 1.11 11.29 -2.72
CA GLN A 217 2.41 11.53 -3.37
C GLN A 217 2.46 10.96 -4.79
N ARG A 218 1.71 9.87 -5.06
CA ARG A 218 1.78 9.13 -6.32
C ARG A 218 0.66 9.47 -7.31
N ALA A 219 -0.37 10.22 -6.90
CA ALA A 219 -1.52 10.53 -7.76
C ALA A 219 -1.11 11.16 -9.10
N GLU A 220 -0.13 12.06 -9.10
CA GLU A 220 0.37 12.72 -10.32
C GLU A 220 1.07 11.76 -11.31
N HIS A 221 1.38 10.53 -10.91
CA HIS A 221 2.00 9.51 -11.76
C HIS A 221 0.99 8.47 -12.31
N ILE A 222 -0.29 8.64 -12.00
CA ILE A 222 -1.37 7.72 -12.41
C ILE A 222 -2.21 8.42 -13.48
N TRP A 223 -2.29 7.82 -14.67
CA TRP A 223 -2.87 8.47 -15.85
C TRP A 223 -4.07 7.74 -16.43
N GLU A 224 -4.30 6.49 -16.05
CA GLU A 224 -5.37 5.66 -16.60
C GLU A 224 -6.18 4.99 -15.48
N GLY A 225 -7.47 4.76 -15.74
CA GLY A 225 -8.31 4.03 -14.81
C GLY A 225 -7.95 2.54 -14.77
N VAL A 226 -7.99 1.88 -15.92
CA VAL A 226 -7.73 0.45 -16.09
C VAL A 226 -6.84 0.23 -17.33
N SER A 227 -5.72 -0.46 -17.16
CA SER A 227 -4.79 -0.77 -18.26
C SER A 227 -3.86 -1.92 -17.91
N SER A 228 -3.23 -2.53 -18.91
CA SER A 228 -2.13 -3.49 -18.73
C SER A 228 -0.74 -2.82 -18.69
N ALA A 229 -0.65 -1.51 -18.89
CA ALA A 229 0.59 -0.77 -18.90
C ALA A 229 1.30 -0.79 -17.54
N THR A 230 2.63 -0.79 -17.54
CA THR A 230 3.42 -0.93 -16.30
C THR A 230 4.36 0.23 -16.04
N THR A 231 4.85 0.92 -17.07
CA THR A 231 5.97 1.86 -16.92
C THR A 231 5.66 3.30 -17.29
N ARG A 232 4.99 3.56 -18.41
CA ARG A 232 4.75 4.93 -18.90
C ARG A 232 3.39 5.49 -18.56
N SER A 233 2.38 4.63 -18.53
CA SER A 233 1.00 4.99 -18.21
C SER A 233 0.56 4.07 -17.10
N ARG A 234 0.73 4.50 -15.85
CA ARG A 234 0.35 3.70 -14.69
C ARG A 234 -1.15 3.82 -14.48
N PRO A 235 -1.89 2.70 -14.47
CA PRO A 235 -3.32 2.72 -14.19
C PRO A 235 -3.61 2.71 -12.69
N ILE A 236 -4.85 3.03 -12.32
CA ILE A 236 -5.38 2.79 -10.97
C ILE A 236 -5.45 1.28 -10.72
N ILE A 237 -5.98 0.53 -11.71
CA ILE A 237 -6.10 -0.93 -11.67
C ILE A 237 -5.36 -1.51 -12.88
N ASN A 238 -4.39 -2.39 -12.61
CA ASN A 238 -3.69 -3.12 -13.66
C ASN A 238 -4.45 -4.42 -14.00
N THR A 239 -4.58 -4.70 -15.29
CA THR A 239 -5.34 -5.86 -15.78
C THR A 239 -4.54 -7.16 -15.81
N ARG A 240 -3.32 -7.21 -15.32
CA ARG A 240 -2.56 -8.45 -15.14
C ARG A 240 -3.31 -9.36 -14.18
N ASP A 241 -3.80 -10.45 -14.71
CA ASP A 241 -4.68 -11.39 -14.03
C ASP A 241 -3.95 -12.72 -13.84
N GLU A 242 -3.17 -12.80 -12.79
CA GLU A 242 -2.38 -13.99 -12.42
C GLU A 242 -2.75 -14.33 -10.97
N PRO A 243 -3.88 -15.05 -10.72
CA PRO A 243 -4.44 -15.17 -9.37
C PRO A 243 -3.64 -16.10 -8.45
N HIS A 244 -2.71 -16.91 -8.96
CA HIS A 244 -2.05 -18.00 -8.23
C HIS A 244 -3.03 -18.91 -7.50
N ALA A 245 -4.25 -19.05 -8.04
CA ALA A 245 -5.38 -19.83 -7.56
C ALA A 245 -6.12 -20.40 -8.77
N ASP A 246 -7.30 -21.01 -8.56
CA ASP A 246 -8.16 -21.47 -9.66
C ASP A 246 -8.57 -20.28 -10.54
N ALA A 247 -7.94 -20.17 -11.72
CA ALA A 247 -8.11 -19.05 -12.64
C ALA A 247 -9.49 -19.02 -13.33
N GLU A 248 -10.27 -20.10 -13.27
CA GLU A 248 -11.66 -20.13 -13.76
C GLU A 248 -12.62 -19.44 -12.78
N ARG A 249 -12.31 -19.51 -11.50
CA ARG A 249 -13.14 -18.99 -10.42
C ARG A 249 -12.71 -17.63 -9.91
N PHE A 250 -11.40 -17.33 -9.93
CA PHE A 250 -10.81 -16.17 -9.30
C PHE A 250 -9.94 -15.36 -10.26
N ARG A 251 -9.82 -14.08 -9.95
CA ARG A 251 -8.84 -13.17 -10.55
C ARG A 251 -8.06 -12.44 -9.47
N ARG A 252 -6.86 -12.01 -9.81
CA ARG A 252 -6.09 -11.06 -9.02
C ARG A 252 -6.50 -9.65 -9.40
N LEU A 253 -7.13 -8.93 -8.49
CA LEU A 253 -7.30 -7.49 -8.59
C LEU A 253 -5.99 -6.84 -8.16
N HIS A 254 -5.31 -6.19 -9.09
CA HIS A 254 -4.02 -5.54 -8.87
C HIS A 254 -4.18 -4.02 -8.88
N VAL A 255 -4.14 -3.39 -7.70
CA VAL A 255 -4.35 -1.96 -7.48
C VAL A 255 -3.01 -1.28 -7.33
N ILE A 256 -2.75 -0.25 -8.15
CA ILE A 256 -1.44 0.43 -8.24
C ILE A 256 -1.46 1.83 -7.60
N VAL A 257 -2.61 2.47 -7.50
CA VAL A 257 -2.73 3.90 -7.15
C VAL A 257 -2.29 4.27 -5.73
N GLY A 258 -2.29 3.33 -4.78
CA GLY A 258 -2.05 3.62 -3.37
C GLY A 258 -0.64 4.14 -3.08
N ASP A 259 -0.52 5.01 -2.08
CA ASP A 259 0.76 5.39 -1.51
C ASP A 259 1.27 4.33 -0.51
N SER A 260 2.58 4.20 -0.40
CA SER A 260 3.25 3.47 0.68
C SER A 260 3.08 4.24 1.99
N ASN A 261 2.69 3.56 3.07
CA ASN A 261 2.40 4.19 4.35
C ASN A 261 3.38 3.76 5.44
N MET A 262 3.88 4.72 6.23
CA MET A 262 4.72 4.43 7.40
C MET A 262 3.90 4.01 8.62
N SER A 263 2.64 4.45 8.70
CA SER A 263 1.73 4.13 9.81
C SER A 263 1.00 2.81 9.55
N GLU A 264 1.06 1.90 10.52
CA GLU A 264 0.33 0.62 10.52
C GLU A 264 -1.18 0.86 10.45
N THR A 265 -1.68 1.87 11.15
CA THR A 265 -3.10 2.23 11.14
C THR A 265 -3.55 2.65 9.74
N THR A 266 -2.74 3.45 9.04
CA THR A 266 -3.07 3.89 7.68
C THR A 266 -3.04 2.71 6.71
N THR A 267 -2.07 1.81 6.82
CA THR A 267 -2.00 0.57 6.02
C THR A 267 -3.23 -0.30 6.28
N LEU A 268 -3.61 -0.48 7.55
CA LEU A 268 -4.81 -1.24 7.93
C LEU A 268 -6.09 -0.62 7.35
N LEU A 269 -6.24 0.69 7.43
CA LEU A 269 -7.39 1.40 6.86
C LEU A 269 -7.42 1.27 5.34
N LYS A 270 -6.29 1.44 4.67
CA LYS A 270 -6.19 1.31 3.21
C LYS A 270 -6.70 -0.04 2.71
N ILE A 271 -6.18 -1.13 3.26
CA ILE A 271 -6.54 -2.48 2.83
C ILE A 271 -7.92 -2.88 3.34
N GLY A 272 -8.23 -2.56 4.61
CA GLY A 272 -9.49 -2.95 5.22
C GLY A 272 -10.70 -2.26 4.60
N THR A 273 -10.63 -0.98 4.28
CA THR A 273 -11.73 -0.29 3.58
C THR A 273 -11.92 -0.82 2.17
N THR A 274 -10.84 -1.18 1.47
CA THR A 274 -10.93 -1.81 0.15
C THR A 274 -11.58 -3.19 0.22
N ASP A 275 -11.21 -4.02 1.19
CA ASP A 275 -11.87 -5.32 1.39
C ASP A 275 -13.37 -5.16 1.68
N LEU A 276 -13.75 -4.18 2.50
CA LEU A 276 -15.16 -3.90 2.77
C LEU A 276 -15.93 -3.48 1.52
N VAL A 277 -15.37 -2.59 0.70
CA VAL A 277 -15.99 -2.16 -0.56
C VAL A 277 -16.11 -3.33 -1.55
N LEU A 278 -15.09 -4.17 -1.66
CA LEU A 278 -15.15 -5.37 -2.49
C LEU A 278 -16.24 -6.33 -2.02
N ARG A 279 -16.42 -6.54 -0.71
CA ARG A 279 -17.51 -7.34 -0.16
C ARG A 279 -18.89 -6.73 -0.46
N MET A 280 -19.03 -5.41 -0.45
CA MET A 280 -20.27 -4.72 -0.82
C MET A 280 -20.59 -4.95 -2.30
N ILE A 281 -19.60 -4.84 -3.19
CA ILE A 281 -19.78 -5.10 -4.62
C ILE A 281 -20.19 -6.54 -4.87
N GLU A 282 -19.52 -7.51 -4.26
CA GLU A 282 -19.81 -8.94 -4.39
C GLU A 282 -21.16 -9.32 -3.77
N ALA A 283 -21.61 -8.60 -2.75
CA ALA A 283 -22.94 -8.76 -2.17
C ALA A 283 -24.05 -8.12 -3.04
N GLY A 284 -23.72 -7.54 -4.18
CA GLY A 284 -24.68 -6.90 -5.05
C GLY A 284 -25.32 -5.63 -4.46
N VAL A 285 -24.64 -4.96 -3.52
CA VAL A 285 -25.13 -3.69 -2.98
C VAL A 285 -25.18 -2.69 -4.12
N VAL A 286 -26.37 -2.17 -4.42
CA VAL A 286 -26.56 -1.17 -5.45
C VAL A 286 -26.07 0.17 -4.89
N MET A 287 -24.97 0.65 -5.46
CA MET A 287 -24.47 2.00 -5.18
C MET A 287 -25.14 3.01 -6.09
N ARG A 288 -25.32 4.23 -5.61
CA ARG A 288 -25.68 5.36 -6.49
C ARG A 288 -24.55 5.56 -7.50
N ASP A 289 -24.86 6.29 -8.59
CA ASP A 289 -23.81 6.71 -9.51
C ASP A 289 -22.74 7.51 -8.76
N LEU A 290 -21.52 6.98 -8.77
CA LEU A 290 -20.35 7.55 -8.13
C LEU A 290 -19.35 8.08 -9.16
N THR A 291 -19.76 8.20 -10.43
CA THR A 291 -18.90 8.70 -11.49
C THR A 291 -18.34 10.07 -11.12
N LEU A 292 -17.02 10.18 -11.20
CA LEU A 292 -16.33 11.45 -10.96
C LEU A 292 -16.41 12.29 -12.24
N GLU A 293 -16.84 13.54 -12.11
CA GLU A 293 -16.85 14.48 -13.26
C GLU A 293 -15.43 14.80 -13.74
N HIS A 294 -14.48 14.82 -12.81
CA HIS A 294 -13.05 15.00 -13.07
C HIS A 294 -12.24 14.11 -12.12
N SER A 295 -11.28 13.40 -12.65
CA SER A 295 -10.34 12.54 -11.91
C SER A 295 -8.96 13.20 -11.75
#